data_eed84a5595d6acdef12487aad3fcd9fc
#
_entry.id   eed84a5595d6acdef12487aad3fcd9fc
#
_cell.length_a   1.000
_cell.length_b   1.000
_cell.length_c   1.000
_cell.angle_alpha   90.00
_cell.angle_beta   90.00
_cell.angle_gamma   90.00
#
_symmetry.space_group_name_H-M   'P 1'
#
loop_
_entity.id
_entity.type
_entity.pdbx_description
1 polymer ?
#
loop_
_entity_poly.entity_id
_entity_poly.type
_entity_poly.pdbx_seq_one_letter_code
_entity_poly.pdbx_strand_id
1 'polypeptide(L)'
;QEFDPKQSYEIHTQNGLVLDNQESLDLGSKIFISKKEPHKESQVWNLIPCGDGCYSIVSPLTELGIDNSGNGSKECPVIQWDPNKENPNQQWRITALPNGNYLFTSVASGYNLGFPDAGLVAEPVYQLKPDAQKISQQWKIVKSNLKVVAEAFKTRSDNDWENERIFAVNKEEGRSTFVPFADTEEMKGDPSYTRPWIRNQSSRYLLLNGDWKFHWVKQPSERPVDFYKPGYDVSAWKEIPVPSNWEMLGYGTPIYTNITYPIRNNPPFIQGQRGYTVEKEPNAVGSYRREFSLPADWKNKEVFIHFDGVYSAMYLWINGKKVGYSQGANNDAEFNITQYVK
;
A
#
# COMPACT_ATOMS: atom_id res chain seq x y z
N GLN A 1 36.59 -2.84 -1.42
CA GLN A 1 35.84 -2.62 -2.69
C GLN A 1 34.45 -2.17 -2.32
N GLU A 2 33.98 -1.04 -2.84
CA GLU A 2 32.62 -0.57 -2.66
C GLU A 2 31.72 -1.17 -3.75
N PHE A 3 30.54 -1.60 -3.37
CA PHE A 3 29.51 -2.06 -4.31
C PHE A 3 28.58 -0.90 -4.67
N ASP A 4 28.27 -0.78 -5.96
CA ASP A 4 27.36 0.26 -6.45
C ASP A 4 25.91 -0.11 -6.08
N PRO A 5 25.19 0.70 -5.29
CA PRO A 5 23.81 0.43 -4.90
C PRO A 5 22.81 0.44 -6.06
N LYS A 6 23.18 1.01 -7.21
CA LYS A 6 22.36 1.01 -8.43
C LYS A 6 22.62 -0.21 -9.32
N GLN A 7 23.64 -0.99 -9.01
CA GLN A 7 24.00 -2.21 -9.72
C GLN A 7 23.40 -3.40 -8.99
N SER A 8 22.76 -4.29 -9.71
CA SER A 8 22.30 -5.57 -9.17
C SER A 8 23.38 -6.64 -9.30
N TYR A 9 23.36 -7.59 -8.39
CA TYR A 9 24.36 -8.65 -8.25
C TYR A 9 23.71 -10.02 -8.09
N GLU A 10 24.38 -11.06 -8.54
CA GLU A 10 24.11 -12.45 -8.19
C GLU A 10 25.15 -12.88 -7.14
N ILE A 11 24.72 -13.63 -6.12
CA ILE A 11 25.57 -14.13 -5.03
C ILE A 11 25.68 -15.64 -5.20
N HIS A 12 26.86 -16.11 -5.59
CA HIS A 12 27.10 -17.51 -5.96
C HIS A 12 27.89 -18.25 -4.89
N THR A 13 27.58 -19.52 -4.73
CA THR A 13 28.39 -20.50 -4.00
C THR A 13 29.58 -20.95 -4.87
N GLN A 14 30.54 -21.67 -4.28
CA GLN A 14 31.70 -22.17 -5.02
C GLN A 14 31.34 -23.30 -5.99
N ASN A 15 30.26 -24.04 -5.74
CA ASN A 15 29.76 -25.11 -6.61
C ASN A 15 28.72 -24.63 -7.64
N GLY A 16 28.56 -23.31 -7.82
CA GLY A 16 27.75 -22.70 -8.87
C GLY A 16 26.26 -22.55 -8.57
N LEU A 17 25.82 -22.83 -7.34
CA LEU A 17 24.48 -22.45 -6.90
C LEU A 17 24.43 -20.97 -6.60
N VAL A 18 23.23 -20.40 -6.54
CA VAL A 18 23.01 -18.95 -6.30
C VAL A 18 22.00 -18.73 -5.19
N LEU A 19 22.17 -17.60 -4.51
CA LEU A 19 21.24 -17.12 -3.50
C LEU A 19 19.90 -16.78 -4.14
N ASP A 20 18.79 -17.32 -3.59
CA ASP A 20 17.46 -17.26 -4.21
C ASP A 20 16.37 -17.07 -3.16
N ASN A 21 15.47 -16.13 -3.32
CA ASN A 21 14.29 -15.96 -2.47
C ASN A 21 13.06 -16.72 -2.96
N GLN A 22 13.22 -17.49 -4.05
CA GLN A 22 12.16 -18.31 -4.65
C GLN A 22 10.88 -17.52 -4.99
N GLU A 23 11.00 -16.25 -5.34
CA GLU A 23 9.89 -15.34 -5.69
C GLU A 23 8.86 -15.16 -4.55
N SER A 24 9.19 -15.57 -3.32
CA SER A 24 8.28 -15.40 -2.19
C SER A 24 8.16 -13.92 -1.81
N LEU A 25 6.93 -13.45 -1.68
CA LEU A 25 6.59 -12.12 -1.17
C LEU A 25 6.30 -12.10 0.33
N ASP A 26 6.38 -13.28 0.99
CA ASP A 26 6.00 -13.39 2.39
C ASP A 26 7.13 -12.97 3.32
N LEU A 27 6.81 -12.13 4.30
CA LEU A 27 7.70 -11.82 5.42
C LEU A 27 8.02 -13.09 6.20
N GLY A 28 9.28 -13.27 6.58
CA GLY A 28 9.74 -14.46 7.29
C GLY A 28 10.04 -15.67 6.40
N SER A 29 9.87 -15.56 5.07
CA SER A 29 10.29 -16.63 4.16
C SER A 29 11.79 -16.83 4.21
N LYS A 30 12.21 -18.08 4.15
CA LYS A 30 13.64 -18.46 4.13
C LYS A 30 14.28 -18.08 2.79
N ILE A 31 15.57 -17.85 2.83
CA ILE A 31 16.42 -17.70 1.64
C ILE A 31 17.10 -19.05 1.37
N PHE A 32 17.29 -19.36 0.10
CA PHE A 32 17.78 -20.67 -0.36
C PHE A 32 19.01 -20.52 -1.26
N ILE A 33 19.73 -21.62 -1.48
CA ILE A 33 20.64 -21.78 -2.61
C ILE A 33 19.94 -22.63 -3.67
N SER A 34 19.94 -22.15 -4.91
CA SER A 34 19.24 -22.78 -6.04
C SER A 34 20.15 -22.93 -7.24
N LYS A 35 19.79 -23.77 -8.20
CA LYS A 35 20.45 -23.77 -9.50
C LYS A 35 20.29 -22.39 -10.13
N LYS A 36 21.37 -21.88 -10.75
CA LYS A 36 21.28 -20.68 -11.54
C LYS A 36 20.38 -20.90 -12.76
N GLU A 37 19.39 -20.03 -12.90
CA GLU A 37 18.50 -20.00 -14.06
C GLU A 37 18.67 -18.71 -14.85
N PRO A 38 18.70 -18.76 -16.19
CA PRO A 38 18.75 -17.54 -17.00
C PRO A 38 17.52 -16.65 -16.71
N HIS A 39 17.77 -15.35 -16.54
CA HIS A 39 16.72 -14.33 -16.34
C HIS A 39 15.82 -14.53 -15.11
N LYS A 40 16.22 -15.33 -14.13
CA LYS A 40 15.46 -15.52 -12.89
C LYS A 40 15.70 -14.35 -11.94
N GLU A 41 14.68 -13.56 -11.74
CA GLU A 41 14.74 -12.30 -10.98
C GLU A 41 14.89 -12.52 -9.48
N SER A 42 14.39 -13.65 -8.94
CA SER A 42 14.55 -14.01 -7.51
C SER A 42 16.00 -14.31 -7.10
N GLN A 43 16.90 -14.44 -8.08
CA GLN A 43 18.33 -14.71 -7.86
C GLN A 43 19.20 -13.45 -7.93
N VAL A 44 18.57 -12.28 -7.98
CA VAL A 44 19.24 -10.99 -8.12
C VAL A 44 19.07 -10.15 -6.86
N TRP A 45 20.15 -9.48 -6.44
CA TRP A 45 20.24 -8.77 -5.16
C TRP A 45 20.90 -7.39 -5.35
N ASN A 46 20.41 -6.40 -4.64
CA ASN A 46 21.03 -5.09 -4.50
C ASN A 46 21.81 -5.05 -3.17
N LEU A 47 23.00 -4.48 -3.21
CA LEU A 47 23.83 -4.27 -2.04
C LEU A 47 23.77 -2.79 -1.65
N ILE A 48 22.94 -2.48 -0.65
CA ILE A 48 22.67 -1.10 -0.23
C ILE A 48 23.60 -0.74 0.94
N PRO A 49 24.48 0.26 0.80
CA PRO A 49 25.43 0.63 1.85
C PRO A 49 24.68 1.12 3.11
N CYS A 50 25.13 0.67 4.28
CA CYS A 50 24.65 1.09 5.60
C CYS A 50 25.71 1.83 6.42
N GLY A 51 26.89 2.09 5.85
CA GLY A 51 28.07 2.65 6.53
C GLY A 51 29.06 1.58 6.98
N ASP A 52 30.30 1.97 7.28
CA ASP A 52 31.37 1.13 7.85
C ASP A 52 31.62 -0.21 7.14
N GLY A 53 31.49 -0.26 5.82
CA GLY A 53 31.67 -1.48 5.03
C GLY A 53 30.55 -2.51 5.19
N CYS A 54 29.41 -2.09 5.73
CA CYS A 54 28.22 -2.90 5.89
C CYS A 54 27.20 -2.60 4.79
N TYR A 55 26.40 -3.61 4.46
CA TYR A 55 25.38 -3.55 3.42
C TYR A 55 24.11 -4.23 3.88
N SER A 56 22.96 -3.68 3.51
CA SER A 56 21.70 -4.43 3.45
C SER A 56 21.64 -5.15 2.09
N ILE A 57 21.25 -6.42 2.11
CA ILE A 57 21.11 -7.25 0.91
C ILE A 57 19.62 -7.31 0.60
N VAL A 58 19.17 -6.62 -0.43
CA VAL A 58 17.75 -6.44 -0.76
C VAL A 58 17.45 -7.03 -2.12
N SER A 59 16.39 -7.83 -2.21
CA SER A 59 15.88 -8.31 -3.49
C SER A 59 15.17 -7.19 -4.24
N PRO A 60 15.55 -6.84 -5.46
CA PRO A 60 14.82 -5.87 -6.25
C PRO A 60 13.45 -6.40 -6.73
N LEU A 61 13.24 -7.72 -6.72
CA LEU A 61 11.97 -8.35 -7.08
C LEU A 61 10.90 -8.16 -6.00
N THR A 62 11.27 -8.49 -4.75
CA THR A 62 10.33 -8.50 -3.62
C THR A 62 10.43 -7.25 -2.76
N GLU A 63 11.47 -6.45 -2.95
CA GLU A 63 11.85 -5.29 -2.14
C GLU A 63 12.14 -5.64 -0.67
N LEU A 64 12.30 -6.94 -0.34
CA LEU A 64 12.59 -7.43 1.00
C LEU A 64 14.10 -7.62 1.21
N GLY A 65 14.56 -7.38 2.44
CA GLY A 65 15.95 -7.51 2.87
C GLY A 65 16.24 -8.84 3.54
N ILE A 66 17.47 -9.34 3.43
CA ILE A 66 17.93 -10.52 4.16
C ILE A 66 18.14 -10.17 5.62
N ASP A 67 17.50 -10.92 6.51
CA ASP A 67 17.50 -10.75 7.97
C ASP A 67 18.00 -12.03 8.67
N ASN A 68 18.76 -11.88 9.72
CA ASN A 68 19.26 -13.01 10.53
C ASN A 68 18.23 -13.57 11.52
N SER A 69 16.96 -13.22 11.38
CA SER A 69 15.83 -13.64 12.22
C SER A 69 15.87 -13.16 13.67
N GLY A 70 16.73 -12.21 14.02
CA GLY A 70 16.85 -11.66 15.39
C GLY A 70 17.29 -12.66 16.46
N ASN A 71 17.84 -13.82 16.08
CA ASN A 71 18.18 -14.91 17.01
C ASN A 71 19.55 -14.77 17.70
N GLY A 72 20.18 -13.61 17.59
CA GLY A 72 21.51 -13.39 18.18
C GLY A 72 22.56 -14.37 17.64
N SER A 73 23.50 -14.78 18.51
CA SER A 73 24.60 -15.70 18.14
C SER A 73 24.16 -17.17 18.16
N LYS A 74 23.13 -17.52 17.39
CA LYS A 74 22.67 -18.91 17.19
C LYS A 74 22.64 -19.23 15.71
N GLU A 75 23.00 -20.46 15.37
CA GLU A 75 22.82 -20.96 13.99
C GLU A 75 21.34 -21.12 13.71
N CYS A 76 20.84 -20.42 12.70
CA CYS A 76 19.44 -20.45 12.30
C CYS A 76 19.31 -20.04 10.83
N PRO A 77 18.20 -20.45 10.16
CA PRO A 77 17.91 -19.98 8.81
C PRO A 77 17.80 -18.45 8.77
N VAL A 78 18.36 -17.83 7.74
CA VAL A 78 18.09 -16.45 7.43
C VAL A 78 16.78 -16.33 6.66
N ILE A 79 16.12 -15.22 6.85
CA ILE A 79 14.81 -14.94 6.28
C ILE A 79 14.85 -13.64 5.47
N GLN A 80 13.78 -13.35 4.76
CA GLN A 80 13.55 -12.00 4.24
C GLN A 80 12.53 -11.26 5.11
N TRP A 81 12.73 -9.94 5.25
CA TRP A 81 11.89 -9.07 6.06
C TRP A 81 11.81 -7.68 5.46
N ASP A 82 10.86 -6.85 5.92
CA ASP A 82 10.79 -5.43 5.53
C ASP A 82 12.15 -4.76 5.67
N PRO A 83 12.65 -4.07 4.62
CA PRO A 83 13.99 -3.54 4.61
C PRO A 83 14.13 -2.38 5.58
N ASN A 84 15.07 -2.50 6.50
CA ASN A 84 15.47 -1.44 7.41
C ASN A 84 17.00 -1.40 7.52
N LYS A 85 17.61 -0.46 6.82
CA LYS A 85 19.08 -0.30 6.79
C LYS A 85 19.69 0.05 8.14
N GLU A 86 18.89 0.49 9.13
CA GLU A 86 19.33 0.83 10.48
C GLU A 86 19.22 -0.38 11.44
N ASN A 87 18.54 -1.44 11.02
CA ASN A 87 18.39 -2.66 11.81
C ASN A 87 19.66 -3.53 11.68
N PRO A 88 20.44 -3.75 12.75
CA PRO A 88 21.66 -4.54 12.69
C PRO A 88 21.42 -6.01 12.29
N ASN A 89 20.21 -6.55 12.44
CA ASN A 89 19.84 -7.89 11.97
C ASN A 89 19.84 -8.00 10.44
N GLN A 90 19.72 -6.86 9.74
CA GLN A 90 19.70 -6.77 8.27
C GLN A 90 20.98 -6.16 7.70
N GLN A 91 21.96 -5.90 8.55
CA GLN A 91 23.25 -5.38 8.16
C GLN A 91 24.29 -6.50 8.08
N TRP A 92 24.97 -6.57 6.94
CA TRP A 92 25.97 -7.59 6.65
C TRP A 92 27.29 -6.93 6.27
N ARG A 93 28.34 -7.21 7.04
CA ARG A 93 29.71 -6.79 6.69
C ARG A 93 30.23 -7.69 5.58
N ILE A 94 30.62 -7.10 4.45
CA ILE A 94 31.17 -7.83 3.31
C ILE A 94 32.69 -7.73 3.35
N THR A 95 33.35 -8.86 3.57
CA THR A 95 34.81 -8.93 3.69
C THR A 95 35.40 -9.74 2.55
N ALA A 96 36.29 -9.14 1.74
CA ALA A 96 37.00 -9.83 0.68
C ALA A 96 38.07 -10.79 1.27
N LEU A 97 38.17 -11.97 0.69
CA LEU A 97 39.17 -12.96 0.99
C LEU A 97 40.31 -12.97 -0.04
N PRO A 98 41.51 -13.46 0.29
CA PRO A 98 42.66 -13.52 -0.63
C PRO A 98 42.38 -14.32 -1.91
N ASN A 99 41.47 -15.26 -1.86
CA ASN A 99 41.07 -16.11 -3.00
C ASN A 99 40.03 -15.46 -3.93
N GLY A 100 39.66 -14.18 -3.68
CA GLY A 100 38.68 -13.43 -4.48
C GLY A 100 37.23 -13.68 -4.09
N ASN A 101 36.97 -14.49 -3.08
CA ASN A 101 35.64 -14.69 -2.51
C ASN A 101 35.32 -13.67 -1.42
N TYR A 102 34.12 -13.70 -0.92
CA TYR A 102 33.61 -12.81 0.11
C TYR A 102 32.97 -13.58 1.28
N LEU A 103 33.13 -13.04 2.48
CA LEU A 103 32.30 -13.39 3.64
C LEU A 103 31.24 -12.31 3.84
N PHE A 104 30.06 -12.74 4.24
CA PHE A 104 28.97 -11.88 4.68
C PHE A 104 28.75 -12.14 6.18
N THR A 105 29.19 -11.23 7.03
CA THR A 105 29.08 -11.36 8.48
C THR A 105 27.98 -10.47 9.01
N SER A 106 26.99 -11.04 9.70
CA SER A 106 25.91 -10.27 10.34
C SER A 106 26.48 -9.32 11.40
N VAL A 107 26.06 -8.05 11.34
CA VAL A 107 26.48 -7.03 12.31
C VAL A 107 25.90 -7.33 13.69
N ALA A 108 24.68 -7.83 13.77
CA ALA A 108 24.02 -8.13 15.04
C ALA A 108 24.60 -9.34 15.76
N SER A 109 24.95 -10.40 15.04
CA SER A 109 25.35 -11.66 15.65
C SER A 109 26.84 -11.98 15.54
N GLY A 110 27.53 -11.40 14.57
CA GLY A 110 28.90 -11.78 14.20
C GLY A 110 28.98 -13.10 13.44
N TYR A 111 27.87 -13.75 13.12
CA TYR A 111 27.83 -15.01 12.38
C TYR A 111 27.87 -14.78 10.87
N ASN A 112 28.41 -15.75 10.14
CA ASN A 112 28.52 -15.68 8.70
C ASN A 112 27.29 -16.24 7.98
N LEU A 113 26.91 -15.63 6.88
CA LEU A 113 25.97 -16.20 5.92
C LEU A 113 26.58 -17.44 5.30
N GLY A 114 25.88 -18.55 5.31
CA GLY A 114 26.36 -19.81 4.77
C GLY A 114 25.26 -20.84 4.59
N PHE A 115 25.64 -22.03 4.21
CA PHE A 115 24.72 -23.16 4.04
C PHE A 115 25.34 -24.41 4.66
N PRO A 116 24.54 -25.45 5.01
CA PRO A 116 25.06 -26.71 5.48
C PRO A 116 26.07 -27.34 4.51
N ASP A 117 27.01 -28.09 5.01
CA ASP A 117 28.16 -28.59 4.22
C ASP A 117 27.77 -29.47 3.00
N ALA A 118 26.54 -29.97 2.97
CA ALA A 118 26.04 -30.77 1.84
C ALA A 118 25.82 -29.94 0.57
N GLY A 119 25.49 -28.66 0.70
CA GLY A 119 25.29 -27.70 -0.42
C GLY A 119 24.30 -28.21 -1.46
N LEU A 120 23.17 -28.75 -1.02
CA LEU A 120 22.14 -29.30 -1.90
C LEU A 120 21.29 -28.21 -2.52
N VAL A 121 20.76 -28.47 -3.70
CA VAL A 121 19.82 -27.57 -4.38
C VAL A 121 18.56 -27.38 -3.54
N ALA A 122 18.07 -26.14 -3.43
CA ALA A 122 16.94 -25.72 -2.60
C ALA A 122 17.17 -25.91 -1.09
N GLU A 123 18.42 -25.87 -0.65
CA GLU A 123 18.75 -25.88 0.77
C GLU A 123 18.63 -24.47 1.35
N PRO A 124 18.03 -24.29 2.55
CA PRO A 124 17.97 -22.97 3.21
C PRO A 124 19.38 -22.46 3.55
N VAL A 125 19.55 -21.16 3.49
CA VAL A 125 20.76 -20.45 3.94
C VAL A 125 20.60 -20.09 5.40
N TYR A 126 21.72 -20.14 6.13
CA TYR A 126 21.78 -19.94 7.58
C TYR A 126 22.75 -18.82 7.93
N GLN A 127 22.60 -18.23 9.11
CA GLN A 127 23.73 -17.68 9.81
C GLN A 127 24.46 -18.82 10.55
N LEU A 128 25.75 -18.97 10.33
CA LEU A 128 26.59 -20.04 10.85
C LEU A 128 27.73 -19.50 11.68
N LYS A 129 28.22 -20.27 12.66
CA LYS A 129 29.41 -19.90 13.44
C LYS A 129 30.56 -19.57 12.49
N PRO A 130 31.25 -18.41 12.68
CA PRO A 130 32.24 -17.94 11.74
C PRO A 130 33.41 -18.93 11.56
N ASP A 131 33.65 -19.29 10.31
CA ASP A 131 34.82 -20.05 9.89
C ASP A 131 35.18 -19.64 8.45
N ALA A 132 36.21 -18.81 8.32
CA ALA A 132 36.63 -18.30 7.01
C ALA A 132 37.23 -19.38 6.09
N GLN A 133 37.59 -20.55 6.61
CA GLN A 133 38.12 -21.66 5.83
C GLN A 133 37.01 -22.53 5.23
N LYS A 134 35.79 -22.46 5.78
CA LYS A 134 34.64 -23.22 5.28
C LYS A 134 34.15 -22.67 3.95
N ILE A 135 34.20 -23.49 2.92
CA ILE A 135 33.73 -23.14 1.58
C ILE A 135 32.25 -22.79 1.57
N SER A 136 31.45 -23.41 2.43
CA SER A 136 30.02 -23.15 2.59
C SER A 136 29.68 -21.74 3.15
N GLN A 137 30.68 -21.00 3.62
CA GLN A 137 30.54 -19.61 4.07
C GLN A 137 31.19 -18.60 3.10
N GLN A 138 31.78 -19.08 1.99
CA GLN A 138 32.44 -18.25 1.00
C GLN A 138 31.58 -18.04 -0.25
N TRP A 139 31.44 -16.80 -0.65
CA TRP A 139 30.56 -16.41 -1.74
C TRP A 139 31.30 -15.67 -2.85
N LYS A 140 30.86 -15.81 -4.09
CA LYS A 140 31.25 -14.96 -5.20
C LYS A 140 30.16 -13.94 -5.49
N ILE A 141 30.54 -12.69 -5.69
CA ILE A 141 29.62 -11.61 -6.08
C ILE A 141 29.86 -11.30 -7.54
N VAL A 142 28.83 -11.50 -8.35
CA VAL A 142 28.87 -11.30 -9.80
C VAL A 142 27.88 -10.21 -10.20
N LYS A 143 28.28 -9.24 -11.02
CA LYS A 143 27.37 -8.24 -11.54
C LYS A 143 26.30 -8.89 -12.43
N SER A 144 25.06 -8.53 -12.18
CA SER A 144 23.92 -8.95 -13.02
C SER A 144 23.55 -7.82 -13.97
N ASN A 145 23.31 -8.18 -15.24
CA ASN A 145 22.77 -7.25 -16.24
C ASN A 145 21.23 -7.31 -16.31
N LEU A 146 20.62 -8.16 -15.47
CA LEU A 146 19.17 -8.29 -15.43
C LEU A 146 18.56 -7.04 -14.80
N LYS A 147 17.65 -6.39 -15.53
CA LYS A 147 16.83 -5.31 -15.01
C LYS A 147 15.60 -5.93 -14.37
N VAL A 148 15.56 -5.92 -13.04
CA VAL A 148 14.44 -6.44 -12.28
C VAL A 148 13.46 -5.32 -11.99
N VAL A 149 12.18 -5.60 -12.22
CA VAL A 149 11.07 -4.74 -11.81
C VAL A 149 10.42 -5.42 -10.61
N ALA A 150 10.26 -4.69 -9.51
CA ALA A 150 9.63 -5.23 -8.32
C ALA A 150 8.25 -5.82 -8.64
N GLU A 151 7.91 -6.95 -8.01
CA GLU A 151 6.67 -7.69 -8.29
C GLU A 151 5.43 -6.82 -8.05
N ALA A 152 5.49 -5.93 -7.04
CA ALA A 152 4.45 -4.94 -6.77
C ALA A 152 4.13 -4.04 -7.97
N PHE A 153 5.08 -3.86 -8.91
CA PHE A 153 4.89 -3.04 -10.12
C PHE A 153 4.58 -3.87 -11.37
N LYS A 154 4.70 -5.19 -11.34
CA LYS A 154 4.39 -6.07 -12.48
C LYS A 154 2.89 -6.31 -12.63
N THR A 155 2.20 -6.46 -11.54
CA THR A 155 0.75 -6.58 -11.48
C THR A 155 0.14 -5.22 -11.20
N ARG A 156 0.10 -4.34 -12.20
CA ARG A 156 -0.70 -3.12 -12.09
C ARG A 156 -2.16 -3.52 -12.15
N SER A 157 -2.86 -3.25 -11.07
CA SER A 157 -4.30 -3.21 -11.09
C SER A 157 -4.75 -1.97 -11.87
N ASP A 158 -5.79 -2.11 -12.72
CA ASP A 158 -6.45 -0.97 -13.36
C ASP A 158 -7.32 -0.17 -12.36
N ASN A 159 -7.32 -0.57 -11.10
CA ASN A 159 -8.08 0.08 -10.05
C ASN A 159 -7.34 1.30 -9.50
N ASP A 160 -8.01 2.43 -9.46
CA ASP A 160 -7.42 3.68 -8.95
C ASP A 160 -6.98 3.55 -7.47
N TRP A 161 -7.68 2.76 -6.65
CA TRP A 161 -7.34 2.54 -5.23
C TRP A 161 -6.12 1.62 -5.00
N GLU A 162 -5.61 0.99 -6.04
CA GLU A 162 -4.37 0.18 -6.04
C GLU A 162 -3.29 0.83 -6.90
N ASN A 163 -3.36 2.15 -7.08
CA ASN A 163 -2.40 2.93 -7.83
C ASN A 163 -1.97 4.15 -7.02
N GLU A 164 -0.79 4.08 -6.45
CA GLU A 164 -0.20 5.12 -5.60
C GLU A 164 0.05 6.47 -6.30
N ARG A 165 -0.17 6.54 -7.62
CA ARG A 165 -0.03 7.76 -8.41
C ARG A 165 -1.37 8.46 -8.67
N ILE A 166 -2.49 7.83 -8.32
CA ILE A 166 -3.83 8.37 -8.55
C ILE A 166 -4.48 8.70 -7.21
N PHE A 167 -4.45 9.96 -6.84
CA PHE A 167 -5.10 10.47 -5.62
C PHE A 167 -6.44 11.14 -5.90
N ALA A 168 -6.64 11.61 -7.10
CA ALA A 168 -7.85 12.30 -7.52
C ALA A 168 -8.06 12.20 -9.04
N VAL A 169 -9.33 12.16 -9.45
CA VAL A 169 -9.75 12.29 -10.85
C VAL A 169 -10.92 13.27 -10.87
N ASN A 170 -10.81 14.36 -11.64
CA ASN A 170 -11.80 15.44 -11.75
C ASN A 170 -12.22 16.07 -10.41
N LYS A 171 -11.39 15.98 -9.40
CA LYS A 171 -11.58 16.65 -8.12
C LYS A 171 -11.09 18.10 -8.25
N GLU A 172 -11.85 19.03 -7.74
CA GLU A 172 -11.44 20.44 -7.64
C GLU A 172 -10.26 20.59 -6.67
N GLU A 173 -9.48 21.66 -6.84
CA GLU A 173 -8.41 21.99 -5.91
C GLU A 173 -8.98 22.32 -4.52
N GLY A 174 -8.26 21.93 -3.47
CA GLY A 174 -8.66 22.19 -2.09
C GLY A 174 -8.71 23.69 -1.81
N ARG A 175 -9.77 24.13 -1.14
CA ARG A 175 -10.00 25.52 -0.76
C ARG A 175 -10.62 25.62 0.63
N SER A 176 -10.56 26.82 1.20
CA SER A 176 -11.30 27.10 2.43
C SER A 176 -12.81 26.96 2.21
N THR A 177 -13.49 26.38 3.17
CA THR A 177 -14.96 26.25 3.16
C THR A 177 -15.60 27.62 3.17
N PHE A 178 -16.57 27.85 2.30
CA PHE A 178 -17.42 29.03 2.29
C PHE A 178 -18.86 28.68 1.97
N VAL A 179 -19.77 29.57 2.28
CA VAL A 179 -21.19 29.46 1.93
C VAL A 179 -21.51 30.48 0.87
N PRO A 180 -21.91 30.08 -0.34
CA PRO A 180 -22.37 31.04 -1.36
C PRO A 180 -23.78 31.52 -1.00
N PHE A 181 -24.06 32.81 -1.26
CA PHE A 181 -25.36 33.43 -1.18
C PHE A 181 -25.71 34.06 -2.52
N ALA A 182 -26.99 34.31 -2.79
CA ALA A 182 -27.42 34.93 -4.03
C ALA A 182 -26.90 36.37 -4.13
N ASP A 183 -26.92 37.12 -3.00
CA ASP A 183 -26.46 38.48 -2.87
C ASP A 183 -26.15 38.81 -1.39
N THR A 184 -25.73 40.05 -1.17
CA THR A 184 -25.38 40.55 0.18
C THR A 184 -26.56 40.76 1.11
N GLU A 185 -27.74 40.95 0.59
CA GLU A 185 -28.97 41.14 1.42
C GLU A 185 -29.40 39.76 1.99
N GLU A 186 -29.40 38.70 1.16
CA GLU A 186 -29.62 37.36 1.62
C GLU A 186 -28.58 36.95 2.69
N MET A 187 -27.31 37.25 2.44
CA MET A 187 -26.22 36.91 3.37
C MET A 187 -26.41 37.61 4.71
N LYS A 188 -26.71 38.92 4.73
CA LYS A 188 -26.91 39.68 5.97
C LYS A 188 -28.18 39.32 6.72
N GLY A 189 -29.19 38.87 5.99
CA GLY A 189 -30.47 38.39 6.55
C GLY A 189 -30.39 36.98 7.11
N ASP A 190 -29.41 36.20 6.72
CA ASP A 190 -29.26 34.83 7.20
C ASP A 190 -28.82 34.78 8.66
N PRO A 191 -29.46 33.95 9.51
CA PRO A 191 -29.09 33.81 10.92
C PRO A 191 -27.63 33.46 11.16
N SER A 192 -26.98 32.75 10.24
CA SER A 192 -25.57 32.37 10.34
C SER A 192 -24.60 33.54 10.21
N TYR A 193 -25.01 34.67 9.62
CA TYR A 193 -24.19 35.85 9.47
C TYR A 193 -23.73 36.42 10.82
N THR A 194 -24.64 36.45 11.80
CA THR A 194 -24.33 36.94 13.15
C THR A 194 -24.04 35.79 14.14
N ARG A 195 -24.43 34.59 13.81
CA ARG A 195 -24.29 33.34 14.64
C ARG A 195 -23.72 32.21 13.79
N PRO A 196 -22.42 32.23 13.44
CA PRO A 196 -21.82 31.30 12.48
C PRO A 196 -21.89 29.81 12.87
N TRP A 197 -22.24 29.50 14.11
CA TRP A 197 -22.52 28.13 14.57
C TRP A 197 -23.91 27.60 14.19
N ILE A 198 -24.79 28.48 13.70
CA ILE A 198 -26.11 28.07 13.18
C ILE A 198 -25.95 27.73 11.69
N ARG A 199 -26.65 26.69 11.27
CA ARG A 199 -26.65 26.31 9.87
C ARG A 199 -27.24 27.43 9.00
N ASN A 200 -26.56 27.74 7.91
CA ASN A 200 -27.04 28.69 6.94
C ASN A 200 -28.32 28.21 6.24
N GLN A 201 -29.10 29.16 5.73
CA GLN A 201 -30.34 28.94 4.96
C GLN A 201 -30.19 29.51 3.53
N SER A 202 -28.95 29.57 3.01
CA SER A 202 -28.66 30.12 1.70
C SER A 202 -29.45 29.42 0.59
N SER A 203 -30.02 30.20 -0.32
CA SER A 203 -30.67 29.70 -1.54
C SER A 203 -29.66 29.06 -2.53
N ARG A 204 -28.37 29.21 -2.28
CA ARG A 204 -27.26 28.62 -3.09
C ARG A 204 -26.64 27.40 -2.45
N TYR A 205 -27.27 26.84 -1.45
CA TYR A 205 -26.77 25.69 -0.72
C TYR A 205 -27.87 24.65 -0.51
N LEU A 206 -27.63 23.42 -0.99
CA LEU A 206 -28.54 22.28 -0.81
C LEU A 206 -27.84 21.20 0.02
N LEU A 207 -28.39 20.93 1.19
CA LEU A 207 -27.85 19.91 2.07
C LEU A 207 -28.32 18.52 1.65
N LEU A 208 -27.40 17.61 1.41
CA LEU A 208 -27.67 16.22 1.07
C LEU A 208 -27.59 15.25 2.28
N ASN A 209 -27.44 15.78 3.51
CA ASN A 209 -27.50 14.96 4.73
C ASN A 209 -28.88 14.30 4.89
N GLY A 210 -28.92 13.17 5.58
CA GLY A 210 -30.11 12.40 5.81
C GLY A 210 -29.94 10.94 5.41
N ASP A 211 -31.02 10.21 5.18
CA ASP A 211 -30.96 8.78 4.90
C ASP A 211 -30.62 8.51 3.45
N TRP A 212 -29.64 7.63 3.23
CA TRP A 212 -29.19 7.18 1.93
C TRP A 212 -29.35 5.68 1.81
N LYS A 213 -29.72 5.18 0.66
CA LYS A 213 -29.65 3.73 0.38
C LYS A 213 -28.20 3.28 0.46
N PHE A 214 -27.98 2.14 1.12
CA PHE A 214 -26.66 1.64 1.47
C PHE A 214 -26.51 0.14 1.30
N HIS A 215 -25.39 -0.26 0.71
CA HIS A 215 -24.99 -1.67 0.58
C HIS A 215 -23.52 -1.81 0.93
N TRP A 216 -23.20 -2.68 1.87
CA TRP A 216 -21.85 -2.91 2.37
C TRP A 216 -21.36 -4.29 1.99
N VAL A 217 -20.08 -4.39 1.60
CA VAL A 217 -19.37 -5.64 1.28
C VAL A 217 -17.96 -5.62 1.88
N LYS A 218 -17.36 -6.80 2.05
CA LYS A 218 -16.07 -6.97 2.71
C LYS A 218 -14.87 -6.60 1.86
N GLN A 219 -15.04 -6.62 0.55
CA GLN A 219 -13.96 -6.37 -0.41
C GLN A 219 -14.50 -5.86 -1.75
N PRO A 220 -13.69 -5.16 -2.53
CA PRO A 220 -14.12 -4.54 -3.78
C PRO A 220 -14.69 -5.51 -4.84
N SER A 221 -14.22 -6.76 -4.86
CA SER A 221 -14.72 -7.77 -5.81
C SER A 221 -16.18 -8.17 -5.59
N GLU A 222 -16.72 -7.94 -4.40
CA GLU A 222 -18.11 -8.25 -4.03
C GLU A 222 -19.08 -7.10 -4.28
N ARG A 223 -18.57 -5.90 -4.62
CA ARG A 223 -19.41 -4.71 -4.80
C ARG A 223 -20.37 -4.88 -5.99
N PRO A 224 -21.57 -4.30 -5.92
CA PRO A 224 -22.48 -4.25 -7.06
C PRO A 224 -21.94 -3.27 -8.12
N VAL A 225 -21.26 -3.80 -9.15
CA VAL A 225 -20.49 -2.98 -10.12
C VAL A 225 -21.35 -2.02 -10.93
N ASP A 226 -22.64 -2.32 -11.11
CA ASP A 226 -23.57 -1.54 -11.94
C ASP A 226 -24.53 -0.65 -11.13
N PHE A 227 -24.34 -0.54 -9.82
CA PHE A 227 -25.28 0.14 -8.92
C PHE A 227 -25.52 1.62 -9.27
N TYR A 228 -24.59 2.25 -9.96
CA TYR A 228 -24.67 3.65 -10.40
C TYR A 228 -25.62 3.88 -11.58
N LYS A 229 -26.04 2.83 -12.26
CA LYS A 229 -26.96 2.93 -13.39
C LYS A 229 -28.35 3.36 -12.91
N PRO A 230 -29.03 4.30 -13.59
CA PRO A 230 -30.34 4.82 -13.16
C PRO A 230 -31.41 3.75 -12.95
N GLY A 231 -31.41 2.69 -13.76
CA GLY A 231 -32.38 1.58 -13.66
C GLY A 231 -32.00 0.47 -12.69
N TYR A 232 -30.88 0.60 -11.97
CA TYR A 232 -30.47 -0.43 -11.01
C TYR A 232 -31.41 -0.41 -9.78
N ASP A 233 -31.97 -1.57 -9.43
CA ASP A 233 -32.89 -1.71 -8.31
C ASP A 233 -32.13 -1.72 -6.96
N VAL A 234 -32.39 -0.73 -6.15
CA VAL A 234 -31.86 -0.58 -4.77
C VAL A 234 -32.96 -0.72 -3.71
N SER A 235 -34.15 -1.19 -4.06
CA SER A 235 -35.28 -1.28 -3.15
C SER A 235 -35.00 -2.16 -1.92
N ALA A 236 -34.22 -3.23 -2.11
CA ALA A 236 -33.80 -4.14 -1.04
C ALA A 236 -32.63 -3.60 -0.19
N TRP A 237 -32.03 -2.48 -0.56
CA TRP A 237 -30.92 -1.90 0.21
C TRP A 237 -31.44 -1.27 1.51
N LYS A 238 -30.65 -1.38 2.56
CA LYS A 238 -30.92 -0.67 3.81
C LYS A 238 -30.68 0.83 3.64
N GLU A 239 -31.09 1.59 4.63
CA GLU A 239 -30.78 3.01 4.73
C GLU A 239 -29.76 3.25 5.83
N ILE A 240 -28.93 4.25 5.61
CA ILE A 240 -27.90 4.68 6.55
C ILE A 240 -27.96 6.22 6.66
N PRO A 241 -27.93 6.79 7.88
CA PRO A 241 -27.83 8.24 8.01
C PRO A 241 -26.46 8.74 7.52
N VAL A 242 -26.46 9.83 6.78
CA VAL A 242 -25.25 10.52 6.30
C VAL A 242 -25.30 11.94 6.85
N PRO A 243 -24.26 12.42 7.56
CA PRO A 243 -23.01 11.73 7.87
C PRO A 243 -23.12 10.69 8.98
N SER A 244 -22.35 9.60 8.85
CA SER A 244 -22.17 8.61 9.91
C SER A 244 -20.93 7.74 9.63
N ASN A 245 -20.51 6.97 10.62
CA ASN A 245 -19.53 5.89 10.46
C ASN A 245 -20.31 4.57 10.43
N TRP A 246 -20.15 3.81 9.37
CA TRP A 246 -20.88 2.56 9.17
C TRP A 246 -20.58 1.50 10.24
N GLU A 247 -19.36 1.51 10.80
CA GLU A 247 -18.96 0.60 11.89
C GLU A 247 -19.81 0.81 13.15
N MET A 248 -20.19 2.06 13.45
CA MET A 248 -21.09 2.40 14.56
C MET A 248 -22.52 1.92 14.33
N LEU A 249 -22.85 1.57 13.09
CA LEU A 249 -24.16 1.07 12.67
C LEU A 249 -24.17 -0.44 12.42
N GLY A 250 -23.08 -1.13 12.81
CA GLY A 250 -22.97 -2.57 12.77
C GLY A 250 -22.46 -3.15 11.44
N TYR A 251 -21.81 -2.34 10.60
CA TYR A 251 -21.18 -2.79 9.36
C TYR A 251 -19.67 -2.82 9.52
N GLY A 252 -19.08 -3.96 9.23
CA GLY A 252 -17.62 -4.12 9.30
C GLY A 252 -17.06 -4.09 10.72
N THR A 253 -15.76 -3.95 10.80
CA THR A 253 -15.01 -3.95 12.06
C THR A 253 -14.37 -2.59 12.29
N PRO A 254 -14.61 -1.92 13.43
CA PRO A 254 -13.93 -0.69 13.79
C PRO A 254 -12.42 -0.94 13.91
N ILE A 255 -11.62 -0.12 13.25
CA ILE A 255 -10.17 -0.21 13.29
C ILE A 255 -9.63 1.03 13.99
N TYR A 256 -8.87 0.82 15.05
CA TYR A 256 -8.02 1.84 15.64
C TYR A 256 -6.60 1.31 15.74
N THR A 257 -5.66 2.02 15.14
CA THR A 257 -4.24 1.66 15.25
C THR A 257 -3.38 2.92 15.22
N ASN A 258 -2.35 2.93 16.07
CA ASN A 258 -1.37 4.01 16.14
C ASN A 258 0.07 3.52 15.94
N ILE A 259 0.31 2.21 15.93
CA ILE A 259 1.66 1.61 15.80
C ILE A 259 1.69 0.59 14.68
N THR A 260 0.82 -0.40 14.71
CA THR A 260 0.80 -1.50 13.74
C THR A 260 -0.47 -1.48 12.92
N TYR A 261 -0.33 -1.32 11.61
CA TYR A 261 -1.47 -1.37 10.70
C TYR A 261 -1.96 -2.80 10.51
N PRO A 262 -3.29 -3.02 10.46
CA PRO A 262 -3.86 -4.35 10.22
C PRO A 262 -3.81 -4.76 8.74
N ILE A 263 -3.21 -3.94 7.89
CA ILE A 263 -3.03 -4.13 6.46
C ILE A 263 -1.58 -4.55 6.22
N ARG A 264 -1.37 -5.53 5.36
CA ARG A 264 -0.01 -5.96 4.95
C ARG A 264 0.71 -4.82 4.24
N ASN A 265 2.00 -4.69 4.53
CA ASN A 265 2.85 -3.74 3.82
C ASN A 265 3.24 -4.32 2.45
N ASN A 266 2.33 -4.24 1.51
CA ASN A 266 2.51 -4.70 0.13
C ASN A 266 1.83 -3.73 -0.86
N PRO A 267 2.27 -2.45 -0.89
CA PRO A 267 1.70 -1.48 -1.80
C PRO A 267 1.94 -1.89 -3.27
N PRO A 268 1.04 -1.59 -4.20
CA PRO A 268 -0.19 -0.79 -3.99
C PRO A 268 -1.40 -1.60 -3.51
N PHE A 269 -1.24 -2.89 -3.23
CA PHE A 269 -2.36 -3.78 -2.89
C PHE A 269 -2.80 -3.59 -1.44
N ILE A 270 -4.12 -3.55 -1.23
CA ILE A 270 -4.72 -3.51 0.11
C ILE A 270 -5.11 -4.93 0.50
N GLN A 271 -4.32 -5.53 1.38
CA GLN A 271 -4.49 -6.91 1.85
C GLN A 271 -4.56 -6.95 3.38
N GLY A 272 -5.47 -7.75 3.93
CA GLY A 272 -5.55 -7.96 5.37
C GLY A 272 -4.33 -8.71 5.90
N GLN A 273 -3.82 -8.30 7.05
CA GLN A 273 -2.75 -9.00 7.74
C GLN A 273 -3.33 -10.17 8.54
N ARG A 274 -2.69 -11.34 8.43
CA ARG A 274 -3.11 -12.54 9.15
C ARG A 274 -3.13 -12.32 10.67
N GLY A 275 -4.20 -12.78 11.33
CA GLY A 275 -4.38 -12.64 12.78
C GLY A 275 -4.98 -11.31 13.21
N TYR A 276 -5.22 -10.37 12.30
CA TYR A 276 -5.93 -9.12 12.57
C TYR A 276 -7.42 -9.23 12.22
N THR A 277 -8.24 -8.39 12.84
CA THR A 277 -9.69 -8.39 12.64
C THR A 277 -10.11 -8.18 11.19
N VAL A 278 -9.31 -7.43 10.43
CA VAL A 278 -9.52 -7.14 9.00
C VAL A 278 -8.99 -8.20 8.05
N GLU A 279 -8.47 -9.32 8.55
CA GLU A 279 -7.99 -10.42 7.68
C GLU A 279 -9.07 -10.88 6.69
N LYS A 280 -10.32 -10.88 7.13
CA LYS A 280 -11.49 -11.30 6.35
C LYS A 280 -12.28 -10.15 5.72
N GLU A 281 -11.86 -8.93 5.97
CA GLU A 281 -12.48 -7.68 5.48
C GLU A 281 -11.39 -6.72 4.99
N PRO A 282 -10.54 -7.15 4.02
CA PRO A 282 -9.28 -6.48 3.75
C PRO A 282 -9.44 -5.07 3.17
N ASN A 283 -10.58 -4.80 2.53
CA ASN A 283 -10.86 -3.50 1.90
C ASN A 283 -12.37 -3.36 1.72
N ALA A 284 -13.09 -3.11 2.81
CA ALA A 284 -14.55 -3.01 2.80
C ALA A 284 -15.05 -1.86 1.91
N VAL A 285 -16.19 -2.07 1.26
CA VAL A 285 -16.80 -1.09 0.36
C VAL A 285 -18.23 -0.81 0.75
N GLY A 286 -18.56 0.48 0.92
CA GLY A 286 -19.93 0.97 1.02
C GLY A 286 -20.38 1.58 -0.29
N SER A 287 -21.47 1.07 -0.85
CA SER A 287 -22.15 1.65 -2.00
C SER A 287 -23.34 2.47 -1.50
N TYR A 288 -23.33 3.76 -1.81
CA TYR A 288 -24.35 4.71 -1.38
C TYR A 288 -25.16 5.19 -2.57
N ARG A 289 -26.45 5.41 -2.36
CA ARG A 289 -27.31 6.00 -3.39
C ARG A 289 -28.34 6.93 -2.80
N ARG A 290 -28.49 8.11 -3.39
CA ARG A 290 -29.48 9.12 -3.04
C ARG A 290 -29.98 9.84 -4.29
N GLU A 291 -31.26 10.18 -4.26
CA GLU A 291 -31.88 11.06 -5.24
C GLU A 291 -32.04 12.47 -4.63
N PHE A 292 -31.87 13.48 -5.45
CA PHE A 292 -32.10 14.87 -5.07
C PHE A 292 -32.55 15.67 -6.27
N SER A 293 -33.24 16.80 -6.01
CA SER A 293 -33.66 17.73 -7.05
C SER A 293 -33.00 19.07 -6.83
N LEU A 294 -32.50 19.68 -7.91
CA LEU A 294 -31.94 21.02 -7.85
C LEU A 294 -33.07 22.08 -7.80
N PRO A 295 -32.89 23.18 -7.06
CA PRO A 295 -33.77 24.34 -7.12
C PRO A 295 -33.89 24.87 -8.54
N ALA A 296 -35.10 25.26 -8.95
CA ALA A 296 -35.35 25.71 -10.32
C ALA A 296 -34.56 26.97 -10.73
N ASP A 297 -34.22 27.81 -9.78
CA ASP A 297 -33.43 29.03 -9.96
C ASP A 297 -31.92 28.76 -10.07
N TRP A 298 -31.49 27.51 -9.96
CA TRP A 298 -30.10 27.08 -10.26
C TRP A 298 -29.87 26.81 -11.75
N LYS A 299 -30.89 26.90 -12.56
CA LYS A 299 -30.75 26.75 -14.01
C LYS A 299 -29.68 27.70 -14.56
N ASN A 300 -28.79 27.19 -15.40
CA ASN A 300 -27.65 27.91 -15.98
C ASN A 300 -26.57 28.38 -14.97
N LYS A 301 -26.54 27.82 -13.77
CA LYS A 301 -25.46 28.05 -12.80
C LYS A 301 -24.51 26.86 -12.79
N GLU A 302 -23.29 27.10 -12.38
CA GLU A 302 -22.38 26.01 -12.03
C GLU A 302 -22.83 25.37 -10.72
N VAL A 303 -22.80 24.04 -10.70
CA VAL A 303 -23.22 23.23 -9.56
C VAL A 303 -22.06 22.34 -9.14
N PHE A 304 -21.67 22.49 -7.88
CA PHE A 304 -20.63 21.65 -7.26
C PHE A 304 -21.23 20.77 -6.19
N ILE A 305 -20.74 19.55 -6.07
CA ILE A 305 -21.02 18.69 -4.92
C ILE A 305 -19.78 18.64 -4.04
N HIS A 306 -19.99 18.88 -2.73
CA HIS A 306 -18.93 18.95 -1.75
C HIS A 306 -19.13 17.88 -0.66
N PHE A 307 -18.07 17.16 -0.35
CA PHE A 307 -18.01 16.19 0.73
C PHE A 307 -16.97 16.67 1.75
N ASP A 308 -17.38 16.95 2.98
CA ASP A 308 -16.49 17.40 4.06
C ASP A 308 -15.43 16.36 4.43
N GLY A 309 -15.73 15.07 4.22
CA GLY A 309 -14.79 13.98 4.40
C GLY A 309 -15.42 12.63 4.07
N VAL A 310 -14.67 11.80 3.36
CA VAL A 310 -15.04 10.42 3.08
C VAL A 310 -13.85 9.51 3.38
N TYR A 311 -14.02 8.59 4.31
CA TYR A 311 -12.97 7.68 4.71
C TYR A 311 -13.03 6.40 3.86
N SER A 312 -11.97 6.06 3.13
CA SER A 312 -10.71 6.81 2.87
C SER A 312 -10.54 7.12 1.39
N ALA A 313 -11.32 6.50 0.53
CA ALA A 313 -11.39 6.71 -0.92
C ALA A 313 -12.83 6.63 -1.41
N MET A 314 -13.16 7.36 -2.45
CA MET A 314 -14.51 7.38 -3.02
C MET A 314 -14.51 7.54 -4.53
N TYR A 315 -15.48 6.91 -5.16
CA TYR A 315 -15.93 7.24 -6.52
C TYR A 315 -17.27 7.96 -6.47
N LEU A 316 -17.47 8.88 -7.40
CA LEU A 316 -18.72 9.60 -7.57
C LEU A 316 -19.30 9.34 -8.97
N TRP A 317 -20.60 9.04 -9.00
CA TRP A 317 -21.40 9.00 -10.22
C TRP A 317 -22.65 9.90 -10.04
N ILE A 318 -23.02 10.60 -11.10
CA ILE A 318 -24.27 11.37 -11.18
C ILE A 318 -25.02 10.94 -12.43
N ASN A 319 -26.29 10.59 -12.28
CA ASN A 319 -27.17 10.16 -13.38
C ASN A 319 -26.55 9.07 -14.28
N GLY A 320 -25.84 8.09 -13.66
CA GLY A 320 -25.23 6.97 -14.36
C GLY A 320 -23.87 7.25 -15.00
N LYS A 321 -23.33 8.45 -14.88
CA LYS A 321 -22.02 8.84 -15.43
C LYS A 321 -20.99 9.00 -14.32
N LYS A 322 -19.81 8.42 -14.50
CA LYS A 322 -18.68 8.62 -13.57
C LYS A 322 -18.27 10.08 -13.60
N VAL A 323 -18.24 10.72 -12.42
CA VAL A 323 -17.79 12.09 -12.23
C VAL A 323 -16.32 12.12 -11.89
N GLY A 324 -15.93 11.37 -10.84
CA GLY A 324 -14.55 11.43 -10.38
C GLY A 324 -14.19 10.42 -9.30
N TYR A 325 -13.00 10.62 -8.74
CA TYR A 325 -12.39 9.84 -7.68
C TYR A 325 -11.63 10.75 -6.71
N SER A 326 -11.62 10.40 -5.45
CA SER A 326 -10.82 11.06 -4.42
C SER A 326 -10.36 10.06 -3.37
N GLN A 327 -9.16 10.27 -2.82
CA GLN A 327 -8.69 9.62 -1.60
C GLN A 327 -8.09 10.64 -0.64
N GLY A 328 -8.06 10.27 0.65
CA GLY A 328 -7.60 11.11 1.75
C GLY A 328 -8.70 11.27 2.80
N ALA A 329 -8.53 10.59 3.94
CA ALA A 329 -9.56 10.46 4.98
C ALA A 329 -9.97 11.78 5.64
N ASN A 330 -9.04 12.74 5.74
CA ASN A 330 -9.21 13.99 6.49
C ASN A 330 -9.26 15.22 5.57
N ASN A 331 -9.43 14.99 4.28
CA ASN A 331 -9.54 16.05 3.28
C ASN A 331 -10.97 16.07 2.71
N ASP A 332 -11.44 17.27 2.39
CA ASP A 332 -12.65 17.46 1.61
C ASP A 332 -12.48 17.00 0.16
N ALA A 333 -13.60 16.74 -0.49
CA ALA A 333 -13.65 16.42 -1.91
C ALA A 333 -14.78 17.20 -2.59
N GLU A 334 -14.45 18.02 -3.57
CA GLU A 334 -15.39 18.81 -4.34
C GLU A 334 -15.30 18.47 -5.82
N PHE A 335 -16.46 18.40 -6.50
CA PHE A 335 -16.53 18.07 -7.91
C PHE A 335 -17.54 18.99 -8.61
N ASN A 336 -17.18 19.52 -9.77
CA ASN A 336 -18.12 20.23 -10.63
C ASN A 336 -19.05 19.22 -11.32
N ILE A 337 -20.31 19.25 -10.96
CA ILE A 337 -21.32 18.32 -11.49
C ILE A 337 -22.27 18.97 -12.51
N THR A 338 -22.00 20.20 -12.93
CA THR A 338 -22.87 20.97 -13.82
C THR A 338 -23.31 20.22 -15.08
N GLN A 339 -22.38 19.52 -15.73
CA GLN A 339 -22.67 18.75 -16.95
C GLN A 339 -23.41 17.42 -16.70
N TYR A 340 -23.49 16.98 -15.45
CA TYR A 340 -24.10 15.68 -15.08
C TYR A 340 -25.52 15.83 -14.53
N VAL A 341 -25.90 17.00 -14.04
CA VAL A 341 -27.25 17.31 -13.54
C VAL A 341 -28.15 17.74 -14.68
N LYS A 342 -29.46 17.45 -14.55
CA LYS A 342 -30.45 17.75 -15.60
C LYS A 342 -31.26 18.98 -15.26
#